data_6cb1f15602783767e4250f50e11dac8d
#
_entry.id   6cb1f15602783767e4250f50e11dac8d
#
_cell.length_a   1.000
_cell.length_b   1.000
_cell.length_c   1.000
_cell.angle_alpha   90.00
_cell.angle_beta   90.00
_cell.angle_gamma   90.00
#
_symmetry.space_group_name_H-M   'P 1'
#
loop_
_entity.id
_entity.type
_entity.pdbx_description
1 polymer ?
#
loop_
_entity_poly.entity_id
_entity_poly.type
_entity_poly.pdbx_seq_one_letter_code
_entity_poly.pdbx_strand_id
1 'polypeptide(L)'
;MKPQAHELKSSRIRKAFASLKQSNPEALSRRLTLSWSNWGFGIEPLHCSAARLEKTGIRFIELHGNHYGPDLGYKPKETSVILSDHGISVAGICGMFAADNDLSSNRAIHRQAAVDYLRREITFTQEM
;
A
#
# COMPACT_ATOMS: atom_id res chain seq x y z
N MET A 1 10.69 28.75 27.71
CA MET A 1 10.56 27.33 27.40
C MET A 1 11.40 27.03 26.14
N LYS A 2 12.30 26.03 26.19
CA LYS A 2 13.05 25.64 24.97
C LYS A 2 12.09 24.88 24.04
N PRO A 3 12.08 25.19 22.72
CA PRO A 3 11.25 24.44 21.76
C PRO A 3 11.59 22.95 21.80
N GLN A 4 10.58 22.10 21.71
CA GLN A 4 10.84 20.66 21.64
C GLN A 4 11.54 20.30 20.33
N ALA A 5 12.35 19.24 20.34
CA ALA A 5 13.19 18.86 19.19
C ALA A 5 12.39 18.67 17.87
N HIS A 6 11.14 18.23 17.96
CA HIS A 6 10.25 18.08 16.80
C HIS A 6 9.79 19.42 16.22
N GLU A 7 9.60 20.47 17.06
CA GLU A 7 9.23 21.81 16.60
C GLU A 7 10.36 22.46 15.81
N LEU A 8 11.61 22.27 16.27
CA LEU A 8 12.79 22.72 15.54
C LEU A 8 12.94 22.02 14.19
N LYS A 9 12.72 20.69 14.14
CA LYS A 9 12.70 19.93 12.89
C LYS A 9 11.61 20.43 11.94
N SER A 10 10.38 20.58 12.41
CA SER A 10 9.25 21.05 11.63
C SER A 10 9.48 22.47 11.08
N SER A 11 10.09 23.35 11.88
CA SER A 11 10.46 24.70 11.43
C SER A 11 11.51 24.66 10.32
N ARG A 12 12.55 23.83 10.45
CA ARG A 12 13.58 23.66 9.41
C ARG A 12 12.99 23.12 8.10
N ILE A 13 12.14 22.11 8.18
CA ILE A 13 11.45 21.54 6.99
C ILE A 13 10.60 22.60 6.29
N ARG A 14 9.79 23.35 7.05
CA ARG A 14 8.97 24.43 6.48
C ARG A 14 9.80 25.51 5.79
N LYS A 15 10.92 25.93 6.40
CA LYS A 15 11.83 26.90 5.79
C LYS A 15 12.48 26.38 4.51
N ALA A 16 12.98 25.12 4.54
CA ALA A 16 13.57 24.48 3.36
C ALA A 16 12.55 24.35 2.23
N PHE A 17 11.30 23.97 2.54
CA PHE A 17 10.23 23.86 1.57
C PHE A 17 9.84 25.22 0.98
N ALA A 18 9.74 26.25 1.79
CA ALA A 18 9.47 27.62 1.33
C ALA A 18 10.60 28.13 0.39
N SER A 19 11.86 27.86 0.75
CA SER A 19 13.00 28.19 -0.11
C SER A 19 12.97 27.43 -1.44
N LEU A 20 12.67 26.13 -1.42
CA LEU A 20 12.53 25.31 -2.63
C LEU A 20 11.41 25.82 -3.53
N LYS A 21 10.28 26.22 -2.95
CA LYS A 21 9.13 26.77 -3.69
C LYS A 21 9.48 28.06 -4.43
N GLN A 22 10.39 28.88 -3.88
CA GLN A 22 10.87 30.09 -4.51
C GLN A 22 11.95 29.83 -5.57
N SER A 23 12.91 28.95 -5.26
CA SER A 23 14.06 28.70 -6.12
C SER A 23 13.77 27.72 -7.27
N ASN A 24 12.82 26.80 -7.09
CA ASN A 24 12.46 25.80 -8.10
C ASN A 24 10.95 25.47 -8.06
N PRO A 25 10.09 26.40 -8.49
CA PRO A 25 8.63 26.21 -8.48
C PRO A 25 8.20 25.03 -9.36
N GLU A 26 8.92 24.74 -10.44
CA GLU A 26 8.60 23.64 -11.35
C GLU A 26 8.75 22.26 -10.67
N ALA A 27 9.72 22.11 -9.77
CA ALA A 27 9.88 20.86 -9.00
C ALA A 27 8.65 20.54 -8.16
N LEU A 28 7.89 21.57 -7.73
CA LEU A 28 6.68 21.42 -6.92
C LEU A 28 5.39 21.39 -7.77
N SER A 29 5.46 21.72 -9.05
CA SER A 29 4.31 21.62 -9.97
C SER A 29 4.09 20.20 -10.47
N ARG A 30 5.10 19.33 -10.37
CA ARG A 30 5.00 17.93 -10.78
C ARG A 30 4.03 17.21 -9.85
N ARG A 31 2.97 16.66 -10.44
CA ARG A 31 2.09 15.76 -9.72
C ARG A 31 2.85 14.46 -9.41
N LEU A 32 2.95 14.12 -8.15
CA LEU A 32 3.46 12.82 -7.74
C LEU A 32 2.39 11.76 -8.01
N THR A 33 2.78 10.69 -8.66
CA THR A 33 1.94 9.49 -8.75
C THR A 33 2.07 8.75 -7.43
N LEU A 34 1.04 8.90 -6.59
CA LEU A 34 1.02 8.29 -5.26
C LEU A 34 0.18 7.02 -5.29
N SER A 35 0.68 6.00 -4.64
CA SER A 35 -0.05 4.80 -4.27
C SER A 35 -0.23 4.76 -2.76
N TRP A 36 -1.30 4.15 -2.31
CA TRP A 36 -1.54 3.91 -0.89
C TRP A 36 -1.74 2.42 -0.66
N SER A 37 -1.06 1.87 0.36
CA SER A 37 -1.28 0.49 0.77
C SER A 37 -2.52 0.39 1.65
N ASN A 38 -3.45 -0.50 1.32
CA ASN A 38 -4.63 -0.73 2.16
C ASN A 38 -4.32 -1.45 3.48
N TRP A 39 -3.11 -1.88 3.68
CA TRP A 39 -2.61 -2.30 4.99
C TRP A 39 -2.89 -1.25 6.08
N GLY A 40 -2.71 0.03 5.76
CA GLY A 40 -2.93 1.13 6.69
C GLY A 40 -4.40 1.34 7.10
N PHE A 41 -5.35 0.71 6.40
CA PHE A 41 -6.78 0.81 6.70
C PHE A 41 -7.31 -0.33 7.59
N GLY A 42 -6.45 -1.25 8.02
CA GLY A 42 -6.86 -2.40 8.82
C GLY A 42 -7.71 -3.38 8.02
N ILE A 43 -8.74 -3.95 8.64
CA ILE A 43 -9.61 -4.98 8.04
C ILE A 43 -10.93 -4.43 7.49
N GLU A 44 -10.96 -3.15 7.11
CA GLU A 44 -12.17 -2.59 6.51
C GLU A 44 -12.45 -3.21 5.13
N PRO A 45 -13.71 -3.26 4.68
CA PRO A 45 -14.05 -3.71 3.34
C PRO A 45 -13.36 -2.87 2.25
N LEU A 46 -12.94 -3.52 1.15
CA LEU A 46 -12.18 -2.87 0.09
C LEU A 46 -12.88 -1.63 -0.51
N HIS A 47 -14.21 -1.68 -0.66
CA HIS A 47 -14.97 -0.53 -1.17
C HIS A 47 -14.86 0.72 -0.26
N CYS A 48 -14.69 0.54 1.05
CA CYS A 48 -14.44 1.65 1.97
C CYS A 48 -13.06 2.27 1.73
N SER A 49 -12.03 1.43 1.57
CA SER A 49 -10.67 1.88 1.23
C SER A 49 -10.65 2.62 -0.11
N ALA A 50 -11.33 2.06 -1.13
CA ALA A 50 -11.44 2.66 -2.45
C ALA A 50 -12.12 4.04 -2.41
N ALA A 51 -13.24 4.16 -1.71
CA ALA A 51 -13.93 5.44 -1.54
C ALA A 51 -13.08 6.51 -0.83
N ARG A 52 -12.22 6.11 0.15
CA ARG A 52 -11.28 7.03 0.80
C ARG A 52 -10.23 7.53 -0.18
N LEU A 53 -9.66 6.64 -1.00
CA LEU A 53 -8.65 7.00 -1.99
C LEU A 53 -9.22 7.91 -3.07
N GLU A 54 -10.40 7.60 -3.58
CA GLU A 54 -11.12 8.44 -4.53
C GLU A 54 -11.31 9.86 -3.98
N LYS A 55 -11.81 9.99 -2.75
CA LYS A 55 -12.01 11.27 -2.07
C LYS A 55 -10.73 12.09 -1.91
N THR A 56 -9.57 11.43 -1.76
CA THR A 56 -8.27 12.09 -1.63
C THR A 56 -7.56 12.32 -2.96
N GLY A 57 -8.11 11.82 -4.07
CA GLY A 57 -7.53 11.92 -5.40
C GLY A 57 -6.35 10.96 -5.64
N ILE A 58 -6.14 9.98 -4.76
CA ILE A 58 -5.14 8.92 -4.96
C ILE A 58 -5.73 7.87 -5.90
N ARG A 59 -5.03 7.58 -6.99
CA ARG A 59 -5.50 6.70 -8.07
C ARG A 59 -4.89 5.32 -8.07
N PHE A 60 -3.96 5.05 -7.16
CA PHE A 60 -3.26 3.77 -7.11
C PHE A 60 -3.32 3.18 -5.70
N ILE A 61 -3.53 1.87 -5.64
CA ILE A 61 -3.56 1.11 -4.40
C ILE A 61 -2.55 -0.04 -4.47
N GLU A 62 -1.86 -0.28 -3.37
CA GLU A 62 -1.18 -1.54 -3.10
C GLU A 62 -2.11 -2.40 -2.25
N LEU A 63 -2.45 -3.59 -2.75
CA LEU A 63 -3.33 -4.51 -2.04
C LEU A 63 -2.53 -5.40 -1.09
N HIS A 64 -3.09 -5.61 0.09
CA HIS A 64 -2.55 -6.54 1.06
C HIS A 64 -3.11 -7.95 0.81
N GLY A 65 -2.29 -8.82 0.24
CA GLY A 65 -2.71 -10.16 -0.18
C GLY A 65 -3.22 -11.09 0.94
N ASN A 66 -2.82 -10.84 2.20
CA ASN A 66 -3.31 -11.62 3.36
C ASN A 66 -4.45 -10.94 4.11
N HIS A 67 -5.04 -9.89 3.57
CA HIS A 67 -5.91 -9.01 4.35
C HIS A 67 -7.11 -9.71 4.96
N TYR A 68 -7.66 -10.71 4.29
CA TYR A 68 -8.90 -11.36 4.70
C TYR A 68 -8.77 -12.86 4.99
N GLY A 69 -7.59 -13.31 5.38
CA GLY A 69 -7.40 -14.67 5.89
C GLY A 69 -6.64 -15.63 4.97
N PRO A 70 -6.75 -16.94 5.22
CA PRO A 70 -5.87 -17.96 4.64
C PRO A 70 -5.98 -18.09 3.11
N ASP A 71 -7.08 -17.66 2.51
CA ASP A 71 -7.33 -17.75 1.08
C ASP A 71 -7.03 -16.44 0.33
N LEU A 72 -6.17 -15.58 0.87
CA LEU A 72 -5.78 -14.25 0.38
C LEU A 72 -6.89 -13.19 0.44
N GLY A 73 -8.13 -13.57 0.71
CA GLY A 73 -9.26 -12.68 0.95
C GLY A 73 -9.84 -11.99 -0.28
N TYR A 74 -9.06 -11.73 -1.31
CA TYR A 74 -9.53 -11.06 -2.51
C TYR A 74 -9.92 -12.06 -3.61
N LYS A 75 -11.02 -11.76 -4.28
CA LYS A 75 -11.40 -12.44 -5.52
C LYS A 75 -11.15 -11.49 -6.69
N PRO A 76 -10.31 -11.85 -7.68
CA PRO A 76 -9.83 -10.92 -8.70
C PRO A 76 -10.97 -10.13 -9.37
N LYS A 77 -12.02 -10.81 -9.83
CA LYS A 77 -13.15 -10.14 -10.52
C LYS A 77 -13.88 -9.13 -9.63
N GLU A 78 -14.19 -9.51 -8.38
CA GLU A 78 -14.87 -8.62 -7.43
C GLU A 78 -13.99 -7.43 -7.08
N THR A 79 -12.69 -7.66 -6.86
CA THR A 79 -11.69 -6.63 -6.57
C THR A 79 -11.58 -5.64 -7.73
N SER A 80 -11.45 -6.15 -8.96
CA SER A 80 -11.34 -5.31 -10.16
C SER A 80 -12.58 -4.42 -10.36
N VAL A 81 -13.79 -4.95 -10.13
CA VAL A 81 -15.03 -4.16 -10.22
C VAL A 81 -15.02 -3.04 -9.18
N ILE A 82 -14.76 -3.37 -7.90
CA ILE A 82 -14.75 -2.36 -6.83
C ILE A 82 -13.74 -1.24 -7.13
N LEU A 83 -12.53 -1.59 -7.54
CA LEU A 83 -11.50 -0.59 -7.83
C LEU A 83 -11.82 0.25 -9.06
N SER A 84 -12.36 -0.38 -10.10
CA SER A 84 -12.79 0.30 -11.33
C SER A 84 -13.90 1.32 -11.08
N ASP A 85 -14.90 0.97 -10.26
CA ASP A 85 -16.01 1.85 -9.89
C ASP A 85 -15.53 3.15 -9.21
N HIS A 86 -14.38 3.10 -8.54
CA HIS A 86 -13.74 4.24 -7.89
C HIS A 86 -12.58 4.86 -8.72
N GLY A 87 -12.34 4.37 -9.93
CA GLY A 87 -11.26 4.85 -10.81
C GLY A 87 -9.87 4.64 -10.20
N ILE A 88 -9.66 3.52 -9.52
CA ILE A 88 -8.41 3.15 -8.85
C ILE A 88 -7.78 1.97 -9.58
N SER A 89 -6.46 2.03 -9.77
CA SER A 89 -5.65 0.96 -10.35
C SER A 89 -4.75 0.31 -9.31
N VAL A 90 -4.46 -0.96 -9.45
CA VAL A 90 -3.53 -1.66 -8.58
C VAL A 90 -2.10 -1.31 -8.98
N ALA A 91 -1.32 -0.81 -8.01
CA ALA A 91 0.11 -0.52 -8.18
C ALA A 91 0.99 -1.73 -7.83
N GLY A 92 0.47 -2.61 -6.99
CA GLY A 92 1.16 -3.80 -6.55
C GLY A 92 0.35 -4.56 -5.51
N ILE A 93 0.84 -5.75 -5.19
CA ILE A 93 0.28 -6.59 -4.14
C ILE A 93 1.41 -6.92 -3.19
N CYS A 94 1.20 -6.66 -1.91
CA CYS A 94 2.15 -7.05 -0.86
C CYS A 94 1.59 -8.23 -0.08
N GLY A 95 2.50 -9.09 0.38
CA GLY A 95 2.16 -10.20 1.24
C GLY A 95 3.06 -10.23 2.47
N MET A 96 2.69 -11.05 3.45
CA MET A 96 3.48 -11.23 4.64
C MET A 96 3.62 -12.72 4.95
N PHE A 97 4.84 -13.13 5.23
CA PHE A 97 5.10 -14.44 5.78
C PHE A 97 4.75 -14.49 7.27
N ALA A 98 4.24 -15.63 7.70
CA ALA A 98 3.96 -15.97 9.09
C ALA A 98 4.82 -17.14 9.54
N ALA A 99 4.77 -17.51 10.80
CA ALA A 99 5.61 -18.57 11.35
C ALA A 99 5.38 -19.94 10.71
N ASP A 100 4.22 -20.16 10.11
CA ASP A 100 3.82 -21.41 9.45
C ASP A 100 4.01 -21.39 7.91
N ASN A 101 4.36 -20.26 7.34
CA ASN A 101 4.69 -20.09 5.92
C ASN A 101 5.96 -19.25 5.72
N ASP A 102 7.05 -19.65 6.31
CA ASP A 102 8.34 -18.95 6.30
C ASP A 102 9.38 -19.73 5.47
N LEU A 103 9.94 -19.06 4.44
CA LEU A 103 10.98 -19.62 3.58
C LEU A 103 12.27 -19.96 4.36
N SER A 104 12.55 -19.26 5.46
CA SER A 104 13.72 -19.48 6.30
C SER A 104 13.53 -20.56 7.38
N SER A 105 12.32 -21.09 7.52
CA SER A 105 11.99 -22.08 8.55
C SER A 105 12.83 -23.37 8.41
N ASN A 106 13.26 -23.94 9.54
CA ASN A 106 13.90 -25.24 9.59
C ASN A 106 12.94 -26.38 9.20
N ARG A 107 11.63 -26.17 9.28
CA ARG A 107 10.60 -27.15 8.93
C ARG A 107 10.27 -27.09 7.44
N ALA A 108 10.46 -28.22 6.74
CA ALA A 108 10.18 -28.28 5.30
C ALA A 108 8.74 -27.93 4.94
N ILE A 109 7.77 -28.30 5.79
CA ILE A 109 6.35 -27.99 5.56
C ILE A 109 6.06 -26.49 5.54
N HIS A 110 6.72 -25.70 6.38
CA HIS A 110 6.55 -24.23 6.40
C HIS A 110 7.19 -23.57 5.17
N ARG A 111 8.35 -24.10 4.71
CA ARG A 111 8.95 -23.59 3.47
C ARG A 111 8.09 -23.92 2.25
N GLN A 112 7.48 -25.11 2.21
CA GLN A 112 6.56 -25.47 1.14
C GLN A 112 5.31 -24.57 1.16
N ALA A 113 4.72 -24.36 2.34
CA ALA A 113 3.59 -23.46 2.51
C ALA A 113 3.92 -22.02 2.03
N ALA A 114 5.14 -21.54 2.28
CA ALA A 114 5.60 -20.24 1.79
C ALA A 114 5.69 -20.20 0.26
N VAL A 115 6.20 -21.25 -0.38
CA VAL A 115 6.25 -21.35 -1.85
C VAL A 115 4.84 -21.36 -2.45
N ASP A 116 3.92 -22.11 -1.86
CA ASP A 116 2.55 -22.21 -2.34
C ASP A 116 1.79 -20.89 -2.14
N TYR A 117 2.07 -20.20 -1.05
CA TYR A 117 1.58 -18.84 -0.81
C TYR A 117 2.06 -17.87 -1.91
N LEU A 118 3.36 -17.82 -2.19
CA LEU A 118 3.90 -16.96 -3.26
C LEU A 118 3.31 -17.26 -4.63
N ARG A 119 3.09 -18.53 -4.95
CA ARG A 119 2.42 -18.91 -6.21
C ARG A 119 1.01 -18.34 -6.31
N ARG A 120 0.24 -18.40 -5.23
CA ARG A 120 -1.11 -17.82 -5.20
C ARG A 120 -1.07 -16.30 -5.35
N GLU A 121 -0.13 -15.60 -4.68
CA GLU A 121 0.07 -14.16 -4.83
C GLU A 121 0.40 -13.77 -6.27
N ILE A 122 1.30 -14.52 -6.92
CA ILE A 122 1.68 -14.29 -8.32
C ILE A 122 0.46 -14.48 -9.24
N THR A 123 -0.29 -15.57 -9.07
CA THR A 123 -1.49 -15.83 -9.87
C THR A 123 -2.51 -14.72 -9.69
N PHE A 124 -2.81 -14.32 -8.46
CA PHE A 124 -3.73 -13.23 -8.19
C PHE A 124 -3.25 -11.92 -8.84
N THR A 125 -1.96 -11.62 -8.74
CA THR A 125 -1.37 -10.41 -9.35
C THR A 125 -1.50 -10.39 -10.87
N GLN A 126 -1.42 -11.56 -11.50
CA GLN A 126 -1.58 -11.69 -12.96
C GLN A 126 -3.03 -11.48 -13.43
N GLU A 127 -3.99 -11.73 -12.54
CA GLU A 127 -5.41 -11.59 -12.83
C GLU A 127 -5.96 -10.18 -12.55
N MET A 128 -5.16 -9.35 -11.84
CA MET A 128 -5.47 -7.96 -11.49
C MET A 128 -4.93 -6.97 -12.51
#